data_4234336ff6c0cc4b54dd4e90c939cf3b
#
_entry.id   4234336ff6c0cc4b54dd4e90c939cf3b
#
_cell.length_a   1.000
_cell.length_b   1.000
_cell.length_c   1.000
_cell.angle_alpha   90.00
_cell.angle_beta   90.00
_cell.angle_gamma   90.00
#
_symmetry.space_group_name_H-M   'P 1'
#
loop_
_entity.id
_entity.type
_entity.pdbx_description
1 polymer ?
#
loop_
_entity_poly.entity_id
_entity_poly.type
_entity_poly.pdbx_seq_one_letter_code
_entity_poly.pdbx_strand_id
1 'polypeptide(L)'
;MSETDQQLASRVATEAGAMLVELRDELVAEGIHYWDLKDEGDVAGHRYIMSALTAARPDDVILSEEAADNRRRLSAERVWIIDPIDGTNEFAEHPRHDWAIHIALWEAGELTAASVALPTLGITFDASPAAVVPPSTRAKPLLVTSRSRNPYCAVMVAN
;
A
#
# COMPACT_ATOMS: atom_id res chain seq x y z
N MET A 1 -24.06 -12.56 -5.28
CA MET A 1 -23.80 -11.12 -5.50
C MET A 1 -22.35 -11.01 -5.92
N SER A 2 -22.04 -10.21 -6.94
CA SER A 2 -20.65 -9.98 -7.34
C SER A 2 -19.93 -9.11 -6.29
N GLU A 3 -18.64 -9.35 -6.10
CA GLU A 3 -17.77 -8.55 -5.23
C GLU A 3 -17.73 -7.10 -5.70
N THR A 4 -17.96 -6.14 -4.80
CA THR A 4 -17.83 -4.71 -5.10
C THR A 4 -16.36 -4.30 -5.25
N ASP A 5 -16.09 -3.15 -5.89
CA ASP A 5 -14.70 -2.68 -6.05
C ASP A 5 -14.04 -2.35 -4.70
N GLN A 6 -14.80 -1.82 -3.72
CA GLN A 6 -14.29 -1.62 -2.36
C GLN A 6 -13.94 -2.94 -1.68
N GLN A 7 -14.78 -3.97 -1.82
CA GLN A 7 -14.49 -5.30 -1.27
C GLN A 7 -13.28 -5.93 -1.94
N LEU A 8 -13.14 -5.75 -3.27
CA LEU A 8 -11.99 -6.23 -4.02
C LEU A 8 -10.70 -5.55 -3.55
N ALA A 9 -10.70 -4.22 -3.42
CA ALA A 9 -9.53 -3.47 -2.91
C ALA A 9 -9.12 -3.97 -1.52
N SER A 10 -10.07 -4.08 -0.59
CA SER A 10 -9.84 -4.53 0.78
C SER A 10 -9.28 -5.95 0.84
N ARG A 11 -9.90 -6.87 0.11
CA ARG A 11 -9.46 -8.26 0.06
C ARG A 11 -8.05 -8.39 -0.52
N VAL A 12 -7.81 -7.78 -1.69
CA VAL A 12 -6.51 -7.89 -2.36
C VAL A 12 -5.39 -7.27 -1.53
N ALA A 13 -5.63 -6.09 -0.90
CA ALA A 13 -4.65 -5.47 -0.01
C ALA A 13 -4.34 -6.35 1.21
N THR A 14 -5.37 -6.94 1.82
CA THR A 14 -5.24 -7.82 3.00
C THR A 14 -4.49 -9.11 2.65
N GLU A 15 -4.87 -9.77 1.56
CA GLU A 15 -4.25 -11.02 1.12
C GLU A 15 -2.80 -10.82 0.66
N ALA A 16 -2.52 -9.74 -0.09
CA ALA A 16 -1.15 -9.36 -0.46
C ALA A 16 -0.29 -9.11 0.79
N GLY A 17 -0.87 -8.43 1.79
CA GLY A 17 -0.19 -8.17 3.05
C GLY A 17 0.18 -9.43 3.81
N ALA A 18 -0.74 -10.38 3.92
CA ALA A 18 -0.47 -11.66 4.58
C ALA A 18 0.64 -12.43 3.87
N MET A 19 0.57 -12.53 2.54
CA MET A 19 1.59 -13.17 1.71
C MET A 19 2.97 -12.52 1.88
N LEU A 20 3.03 -11.17 1.90
CA LEU A 20 4.29 -10.45 2.05
C LEU A 20 4.91 -10.60 3.45
N VAL A 21 4.10 -10.70 4.51
CA VAL A 21 4.60 -11.00 5.87
C VAL A 21 5.23 -12.38 5.90
N GLU A 22 4.54 -13.41 5.37
CA GLU A 22 5.06 -14.78 5.30
C GLU A 22 6.37 -14.85 4.49
N LEU A 23 6.38 -14.26 3.29
CA LEU A 23 7.57 -14.20 2.43
C LEU A 23 8.75 -13.54 3.15
N ARG A 24 8.52 -12.40 3.81
CA ARG A 24 9.55 -11.68 4.55
C ARG A 24 10.15 -12.55 5.67
N ASP A 25 9.29 -13.20 6.46
CA ASP A 25 9.72 -14.01 7.59
C ASP A 25 10.52 -15.23 7.11
N GLU A 26 10.12 -15.88 6.00
CA GLU A 26 10.86 -16.99 5.38
C GLU A 26 12.24 -16.54 4.89
N LEU A 27 12.30 -15.46 4.10
CA LEU A 27 13.55 -14.97 3.52
C LEU A 27 14.52 -14.47 4.60
N VAL A 28 14.02 -13.82 5.65
CA VAL A 28 14.84 -13.41 6.80
C VAL A 28 15.40 -14.61 7.55
N ALA A 29 14.62 -15.66 7.73
CA ALA A 29 15.08 -16.91 8.36
C ALA A 29 16.15 -17.62 7.52
N GLU A 30 16.12 -17.49 6.20
CA GLU A 30 17.13 -17.98 5.26
C GLU A 30 18.39 -17.10 5.23
N GLY A 31 18.37 -15.93 5.84
CA GLY A 31 19.49 -15.01 5.91
C GLY A 31 19.67 -14.14 4.66
N ILE A 32 18.58 -13.82 3.96
CA ILE A 32 18.61 -12.97 2.77
C ILE A 32 19.26 -11.61 3.06
N HIS A 33 19.96 -11.06 2.08
CA HIS A 33 20.53 -9.73 2.20
C HIS A 33 19.44 -8.64 2.08
N TYR A 34 19.64 -7.53 2.79
CA TYR A 34 18.68 -6.41 2.85
C TYR A 34 18.19 -5.93 1.49
N TRP A 35 19.08 -5.76 0.50
CA TRP A 35 18.72 -5.27 -0.82
C TRP A 35 17.90 -6.30 -1.62
N ASP A 36 18.27 -7.57 -1.49
CA ASP A 36 17.55 -8.66 -2.16
C ASP A 36 16.15 -8.83 -1.57
N LEU A 37 16.01 -8.65 -0.24
CA LEU A 37 14.69 -8.68 0.42
C LEU A 37 13.76 -7.58 -0.07
N LYS A 38 14.29 -6.38 -0.35
CA LYS A 38 13.49 -5.30 -0.96
C LYS A 38 12.97 -5.72 -2.34
N ASP A 39 13.89 -6.14 -3.20
CA ASP A 39 13.57 -6.49 -4.59
C ASP A 39 12.57 -7.66 -4.65
N GLU A 40 12.75 -8.69 -3.83
CA GLU A 40 11.82 -9.83 -3.74
C GLU A 40 10.44 -9.42 -3.22
N GLY A 41 10.39 -8.54 -2.23
CA GLY A 41 9.12 -8.00 -1.70
C GLY A 41 8.35 -7.23 -2.76
N ASP A 42 9.00 -6.27 -3.43
CA ASP A 42 8.40 -5.43 -4.46
C ASP A 42 7.88 -6.28 -5.64
N VAL A 43 8.68 -7.23 -6.11
CA VAL A 43 8.31 -8.16 -7.20
C VAL A 43 7.14 -9.06 -6.79
N ALA A 44 7.16 -9.63 -5.59
CA ALA A 44 6.11 -10.53 -5.13
C ALA A 44 4.79 -9.81 -4.91
N GLY A 45 4.82 -8.65 -4.23
CA GLY A 45 3.64 -7.82 -3.98
C GLY A 45 3.00 -7.32 -5.27
N HIS A 46 3.83 -6.77 -6.18
CA HIS A 46 3.37 -6.34 -7.50
C HIS A 46 2.69 -7.47 -8.27
N ARG A 47 3.34 -8.63 -8.37
CA ARG A 47 2.81 -9.78 -9.12
C ARG A 47 1.47 -10.26 -8.55
N TYR A 48 1.37 -10.36 -7.23
CA TYR A 48 0.15 -10.80 -6.57
C TYR A 48 -1.01 -9.85 -6.86
N ILE A 49 -0.83 -8.56 -6.61
CA ILE A 49 -1.89 -7.55 -6.76
C ILE A 49 -2.30 -7.42 -8.23
N MET A 50 -1.35 -7.36 -9.17
CA MET A 50 -1.62 -7.34 -10.61
C MET A 50 -2.45 -8.54 -11.06
N SER A 51 -2.08 -9.74 -10.62
CA SER A 51 -2.81 -10.97 -10.96
C SER A 51 -4.24 -10.95 -10.43
N ALA A 52 -4.43 -10.57 -9.18
CA ALA A 52 -5.73 -10.55 -8.51
C ALA A 52 -6.69 -9.52 -9.15
N LEU A 53 -6.19 -8.29 -9.39
CA LEU A 53 -6.99 -7.23 -10.02
C LEU A 53 -7.33 -7.55 -11.48
N THR A 54 -6.36 -8.03 -12.27
CA THR A 54 -6.60 -8.41 -13.66
C THR A 54 -7.61 -9.55 -13.77
N ALA A 55 -7.55 -10.55 -12.88
CA ALA A 55 -8.50 -11.65 -12.87
C ALA A 55 -9.93 -11.19 -12.53
N ALA A 56 -10.07 -10.23 -11.60
CA ALA A 56 -11.37 -9.73 -11.17
C ALA A 56 -11.94 -8.64 -12.09
N ARG A 57 -11.10 -7.83 -12.72
CA ARG A 57 -11.45 -6.67 -13.58
C ARG A 57 -10.54 -6.63 -14.81
N PRO A 58 -10.73 -7.55 -15.77
CA PRO A 58 -9.81 -7.71 -16.90
C PRO A 58 -9.76 -6.51 -17.86
N ASP A 59 -10.79 -5.68 -17.87
CA ASP A 59 -10.90 -4.52 -18.75
C ASP A 59 -10.32 -3.24 -18.13
N ASP A 60 -10.09 -3.23 -16.81
CA ASP A 60 -9.56 -2.06 -16.11
C ASP A 60 -8.04 -1.90 -16.35
N VAL A 61 -7.58 -0.65 -16.31
CA VAL A 61 -6.15 -0.33 -16.38
C VAL A 61 -5.58 -0.29 -14.97
N ILE A 62 -4.35 -0.79 -14.80
CA ILE A 62 -3.64 -0.75 -13.53
C ILE A 62 -2.39 0.13 -13.69
N LEU A 63 -2.22 1.10 -12.78
CA LEU A 63 -1.04 1.91 -12.58
C LEU A 63 -0.35 1.43 -11.30
N SER A 64 0.88 0.94 -11.41
CA SER A 64 1.68 0.49 -10.28
C SER A 64 2.96 1.33 -10.19
N GLU A 65 3.43 1.60 -8.97
CA GLU A 65 4.73 2.23 -8.74
C GLU A 65 5.87 1.37 -9.31
N GLU A 66 5.76 0.05 -9.19
CA GLU A 66 6.76 -0.93 -9.62
C GLU A 66 6.73 -1.26 -11.13
N ALA A 67 5.87 -0.63 -11.91
CA ALA A 67 5.75 -0.90 -13.34
C ALA A 67 6.09 0.32 -14.19
N ALA A 68 6.56 0.06 -15.41
CA ALA A 68 6.67 1.11 -16.42
C ALA A 68 5.29 1.74 -16.67
N ASP A 69 5.22 3.06 -16.71
CA ASP A 69 3.98 3.81 -16.89
C ASP A 69 3.27 3.39 -18.20
N ASN A 70 2.07 2.84 -18.05
CA ASN A 70 1.19 2.54 -19.16
C ASN A 70 0.31 3.74 -19.47
N ARG A 71 0.64 4.48 -20.54
CA ARG A 71 -0.11 5.67 -20.98
C ARG A 71 -1.59 5.42 -21.28
N ARG A 72 -2.05 4.16 -21.39
CA ARG A 72 -3.48 3.82 -21.51
C ARG A 72 -4.32 4.40 -20.36
N ARG A 73 -3.73 4.59 -19.17
CA ARG A 73 -4.38 5.23 -18.03
C ARG A 73 -4.92 6.63 -18.30
N LEU A 74 -4.33 7.36 -19.27
CA LEU A 74 -4.74 8.74 -19.62
C LEU A 74 -6.05 8.81 -20.41
N SER A 75 -6.50 7.67 -20.95
CA SER A 75 -7.76 7.57 -21.71
C SER A 75 -8.70 6.49 -21.16
N ALA A 76 -8.34 5.84 -20.07
CA ALA A 76 -9.17 4.84 -19.44
C ALA A 76 -10.24 5.50 -18.55
N GLU A 77 -11.43 4.91 -18.51
CA GLU A 77 -12.51 5.33 -17.61
C GLU A 77 -12.26 4.86 -16.17
N ARG A 78 -11.55 3.73 -16.02
CA ARG A 78 -11.26 3.09 -14.74
C ARG A 78 -9.77 2.77 -14.64
N VAL A 79 -9.13 3.19 -13.54
CA VAL A 79 -7.72 2.96 -13.29
C VAL A 79 -7.51 2.56 -11.84
N TRP A 80 -7.02 1.35 -11.61
CA TRP A 80 -6.50 0.93 -10.32
C TRP A 80 -5.12 1.54 -10.11
N ILE A 81 -4.92 2.19 -8.99
CA ILE A 81 -3.65 2.80 -8.57
C ILE A 81 -3.14 2.00 -7.39
N ILE A 82 -1.96 1.38 -7.54
CA ILE A 82 -1.41 0.49 -6.53
C ILE A 82 0.00 0.88 -6.14
N ASP A 83 0.29 0.80 -4.84
CA ASP A 83 1.62 0.76 -4.28
C ASP A 83 1.74 -0.55 -3.50
N PRO A 84 2.50 -1.53 -4.02
CA PRO A 84 2.63 -2.85 -3.41
C PRO A 84 3.30 -2.85 -2.04
N ILE A 85 4.26 -1.95 -1.81
CA ILE A 85 4.94 -1.78 -0.51
C ILE A 85 5.31 -0.31 -0.30
N ASP A 86 4.39 0.50 0.21
CA ASP A 86 4.76 1.82 0.75
C ASP A 86 5.64 1.63 1.99
N GLY A 87 6.87 2.10 1.91
CA GLY A 87 7.89 1.85 2.92
C GLY A 87 8.72 0.61 2.67
N THR A 88 9.24 0.42 1.45
CA THR A 88 10.10 -0.73 1.08
C THR A 88 11.35 -0.85 1.96
N ASN A 89 11.92 0.27 2.43
CA ASN A 89 13.01 0.25 3.39
C ASN A 89 12.58 -0.34 4.73
N GLU A 90 11.41 0.06 5.21
CA GLU A 90 10.80 -0.40 6.45
C GLU A 90 10.42 -1.88 6.36
N PHE A 91 9.97 -2.34 5.21
CA PHE A 91 9.74 -3.76 4.92
C PHE A 91 11.03 -4.57 5.06
N ALA A 92 12.15 -4.10 4.50
CA ALA A 92 13.42 -4.82 4.54
C ALA A 92 14.14 -4.73 5.89
N GLU A 93 13.81 -3.76 6.75
CA GLU A 93 14.35 -3.62 8.10
C GLU A 93 13.56 -4.44 9.13
N HIS A 94 13.57 -5.77 9.01
CA HIS A 94 12.91 -6.64 10.00
C HIS A 94 13.43 -6.39 11.43
N PRO A 95 12.56 -6.29 12.46
CA PRO A 95 11.11 -6.58 12.51
C PRO A 95 10.22 -5.32 12.43
N ARG A 96 10.55 -4.32 11.64
CA ARG A 96 9.74 -3.10 11.53
C ARG A 96 8.31 -3.37 11.08
N HIS A 97 7.40 -2.48 11.49
CA HIS A 97 5.95 -2.61 11.30
C HIS A 97 5.33 -1.45 10.51
N ASP A 98 6.11 -0.44 10.16
CA ASP A 98 5.67 0.81 9.58
C ASP A 98 5.80 0.82 8.05
N TRP A 99 5.15 -0.14 7.41
CA TRP A 99 4.97 -0.25 5.97
C TRP A 99 3.53 -0.63 5.65
N ALA A 100 3.08 -0.31 4.45
CA ALA A 100 1.68 -0.47 4.06
C ALA A 100 1.54 -0.94 2.60
N ILE A 101 0.32 -1.35 2.23
CA ILE A 101 -0.09 -1.61 0.86
C ILE A 101 -1.24 -0.67 0.54
N HIS A 102 -1.17 0.00 -0.61
CA HIS A 102 -2.21 0.90 -1.05
C HIS A 102 -2.85 0.39 -2.34
N ILE A 103 -4.17 0.30 -2.35
CA ILE A 103 -4.96 -0.02 -3.54
C ILE A 103 -6.11 0.97 -3.63
N ALA A 104 -6.21 1.69 -4.74
CA ALA A 104 -7.30 2.62 -4.98
C ALA A 104 -7.83 2.48 -6.42
N LEU A 105 -9.12 2.72 -6.61
CA LEU A 105 -9.76 2.82 -7.91
C LEU A 105 -10.12 4.28 -8.20
N TRP A 106 -9.57 4.80 -9.27
CA TRP A 106 -10.03 6.04 -9.88
C TRP A 106 -11.02 5.72 -11.00
N GLU A 107 -12.17 6.38 -10.96
CA GLU A 107 -13.24 6.23 -11.93
C GLU A 107 -13.94 7.58 -12.11
N ALA A 108 -14.14 8.00 -13.35
CA ALA A 108 -14.89 9.23 -13.71
C ALA A 108 -14.44 10.51 -12.97
N GLY A 109 -13.16 10.64 -12.63
CA GLY A 109 -12.62 11.83 -11.97
C GLY A 109 -12.52 11.76 -10.45
N GLU A 110 -12.96 10.66 -9.82
CA GLU A 110 -12.99 10.48 -8.37
C GLU A 110 -12.34 9.16 -7.94
N LEU A 111 -11.91 9.08 -6.69
CA LEU A 111 -11.53 7.81 -6.06
C LEU A 111 -12.79 7.14 -5.51
N THR A 112 -13.24 6.07 -6.17
CA THR A 112 -14.51 5.39 -5.84
C THR A 112 -14.35 4.21 -4.89
N ALA A 113 -13.14 3.65 -4.79
CA ALA A 113 -12.77 2.64 -3.82
C ALA A 113 -11.32 2.85 -3.38
N ALA A 114 -11.01 2.58 -2.12
CA ALA A 114 -9.64 2.61 -1.65
C ALA A 114 -9.48 1.75 -0.38
N SER A 115 -8.32 1.11 -0.26
CA SER A 115 -7.93 0.36 0.93
C SER A 115 -6.43 0.53 1.21
N VAL A 116 -6.11 0.64 2.49
CA VAL A 116 -4.73 0.67 2.99
C VAL A 116 -4.58 -0.45 4.01
N ALA A 117 -3.76 -1.44 3.68
CA ALA A 117 -3.42 -2.50 4.63
C ALA A 117 -2.14 -2.16 5.40
N LEU A 118 -2.16 -2.45 6.69
CA LEU A 118 -1.00 -2.47 7.59
C LEU A 118 -0.74 -3.94 7.98
N PRO A 119 -0.01 -4.70 7.16
CA PRO A 119 -0.01 -6.15 7.23
C PRO A 119 0.49 -6.71 8.57
N THR A 120 1.55 -6.13 9.10
CA THR A 120 2.15 -6.53 10.39
C THR A 120 1.26 -6.24 11.60
N LEU A 121 0.25 -5.40 11.44
CA LEU A 121 -0.74 -5.09 12.47
C LEU A 121 -2.05 -5.85 12.25
N GLY A 122 -2.20 -6.55 11.11
CA GLY A 122 -3.43 -7.26 10.74
C GLY A 122 -4.63 -6.32 10.55
N ILE A 123 -4.39 -5.07 10.12
CA ILE A 123 -5.42 -4.04 9.97
C ILE A 123 -5.50 -3.61 8.51
N THR A 124 -6.72 -3.50 7.98
CA THR A 124 -6.99 -2.88 6.68
C THR A 124 -8.01 -1.77 6.88
N PHE A 125 -7.69 -0.58 6.40
CA PHE A 125 -8.58 0.58 6.39
C PHE A 125 -9.20 0.73 5.00
N ASP A 126 -10.50 0.96 5.00
CA ASP A 126 -11.30 1.12 3.79
C ASP A 126 -11.85 2.54 3.66
N ALA A 127 -12.05 2.99 2.42
CA ALA A 127 -12.71 4.27 2.17
C ALA A 127 -14.22 4.22 2.48
N SER A 128 -14.85 3.03 2.43
CA SER A 128 -16.27 2.84 2.72
C SER A 128 -16.52 1.51 3.47
N PRO A 129 -16.97 1.55 4.74
CA PRO A 129 -17.19 2.77 5.53
C PRO A 129 -15.86 3.46 5.87
N ALA A 130 -15.85 4.78 5.82
CA ALA A 130 -14.66 5.55 6.16
C ALA A 130 -14.26 5.32 7.62
N ALA A 131 -12.95 5.23 7.85
CA ALA A 131 -12.41 5.10 9.20
C ALA A 131 -12.79 6.32 10.06
N VAL A 132 -13.27 6.06 11.27
CA VAL A 132 -13.57 7.12 12.24
C VAL A 132 -12.27 7.53 12.93
N VAL A 133 -11.80 8.74 12.64
CA VAL A 133 -10.65 9.30 13.34
C VAL A 133 -11.13 9.87 14.70
N PRO A 134 -10.66 9.33 15.84
CA PRO A 134 -11.04 9.86 17.12
C PRO A 134 -10.53 11.29 17.29
N PRO A 135 -11.27 12.15 18.02
CA PRO A 135 -10.83 13.51 18.28
C PRO A 135 -9.49 13.50 19.03
N SER A 136 -8.59 14.41 18.65
CA SER A 136 -7.29 14.53 19.33
C SER A 136 -7.51 15.02 20.77
N THR A 137 -6.94 14.30 21.73
CA THR A 137 -6.89 14.74 23.13
C THR A 137 -5.65 15.58 23.45
N ARG A 138 -4.81 15.87 22.45
CA ARG A 138 -3.58 16.64 22.62
C ARG A 138 -3.87 18.13 22.68
N ALA A 139 -3.25 18.82 23.64
CA ALA A 139 -3.35 20.27 23.78
C ALA A 139 -2.60 21.02 22.66
N LYS A 140 -1.63 20.38 22.03
CA LYS A 140 -0.84 20.95 20.92
C LYS A 140 -0.86 20.01 19.72
N PRO A 141 -0.83 20.53 18.49
CA PRO A 141 -0.64 19.74 17.29
C PRO A 141 0.63 18.90 17.36
N LEU A 142 0.61 17.70 16.74
CA LEU A 142 1.77 16.87 16.56
C LEU A 142 2.20 16.96 15.10
N LEU A 143 3.47 17.34 14.89
CA LEU A 143 4.10 17.27 13.58
C LEU A 143 4.74 15.89 13.43
N VAL A 144 4.31 15.14 12.42
CA VAL A 144 4.90 13.85 12.06
C VAL A 144 5.73 14.03 10.80
N THR A 145 6.99 13.56 10.82
CA THR A 145 7.89 13.63 9.68
C THR A 145 8.55 12.28 9.45
N SER A 146 9.12 12.10 8.24
CA SER A 146 9.94 10.93 7.96
C SER A 146 11.14 10.85 8.91
N ARG A 147 11.43 9.67 9.45
CA ARG A 147 12.56 9.43 10.36
C ARG A 147 13.90 9.62 9.64
N SER A 148 14.01 9.15 8.42
CA SER A 148 15.22 9.17 7.62
C SER A 148 15.35 10.39 6.70
N ARG A 149 14.24 11.04 6.37
CA ARG A 149 14.16 12.19 5.45
C ARG A 149 13.50 13.38 6.15
N ASN A 150 13.94 13.69 7.37
CA ASN A 150 13.41 14.79 8.16
C ASN A 150 13.72 16.14 7.46
N PRO A 151 12.75 16.87 6.91
CA PRO A 151 13.00 18.14 6.26
C PRO A 151 13.45 19.19 7.29
N TYR A 152 14.46 19.98 6.96
CA TYR A 152 14.99 21.02 7.84
C TYR A 152 13.89 21.96 8.39
N CYS A 153 12.90 22.29 7.56
CA CYS A 153 11.77 23.12 7.98
C CYS A 153 10.94 22.51 9.13
N ALA A 154 10.88 21.19 9.25
CA ALA A 154 10.15 20.55 10.35
C ALA A 154 10.86 20.77 11.70
N VAL A 155 12.19 20.80 11.70
CA VAL A 155 13.00 21.11 12.91
C VAL A 155 12.79 22.57 13.34
N MET A 156 12.65 23.48 12.37
CA MET A 156 12.42 24.91 12.64
C MET A 156 11.04 25.20 13.24
N VAL A 157 10.04 24.40 12.91
CA VAL A 157 8.65 24.56 13.42
C VAL A 157 8.48 23.91 14.80
N ALA A 158 9.29 22.91 15.13
CA ALA A 158 9.23 22.19 16.41
C ALA A 158 9.90 22.92 17.60
N ASN A 159 10.70 23.95 17.35
CA ASN A 159 11.35 24.81 18.34
C ASN A 159 10.56 26.10 18.52
#